data_03fd8c6eb11915ee483cc46ab48097a1
#
_entry.id   03fd8c6eb11915ee483cc46ab48097a1
#
_cell.length_a   1.000
_cell.length_b   1.000
_cell.length_c   1.000
_cell.angle_alpha   90.00
_cell.angle_beta   90.00
_cell.angle_gamma   90.00
#
_symmetry.space_group_name_H-M   'P 1'
#
loop_
_entity.id
_entity.type
_entity.pdbx_description
1 polymer ?
#
loop_
_entity_poly.entity_id
_entity_poly.type
_entity_poly.pdbx_seq_one_letter_code
_entity_poly.pdbx_strand_id
1 'polypeptide(L)'
;MIRMVRSFIRRLDRSVAVGAGVLVASVVLLAISFVSIFAALSNDGADLPEEGSIQDIIAEAAQPVGGEPGPNEVDLGPLPPPPVRLAIPRLYIDAPVITMGLGADQYPEVPKRPDQVAWYNFTASPGQRSNAVLSGHVDWQTQTHQPIAGVFYQLRALEIGDALTITLEDGAQLQYRVTGNVATGYEDPNVLKAMNHTSREVLTLITCGGTWVKGGRGPFGGSYSHRVLVRAERVTAVAQAGDSTSATQ
;
A
#
# COMPACT_ATOMS: atom_id res chain seq x y z
N MET A 1 21.96 47.53 -58.96
CA MET A 1 22.41 46.20 -58.51
C MET A 1 22.67 46.09 -57.02
N ILE A 2 23.26 47.10 -56.36
CA ILE A 2 23.63 47.07 -54.93
C ILE A 2 22.39 47.11 -53.94
N ARG A 3 21.27 47.71 -54.34
CA ARG A 3 20.04 47.79 -53.51
C ARG A 3 19.30 46.42 -53.38
N MET A 4 19.39 45.58 -54.38
CA MET A 4 18.71 44.28 -54.43
C MET A 4 19.40 43.22 -53.54
N VAL A 5 20.72 43.27 -53.46
CA VAL A 5 21.51 42.36 -52.61
C VAL A 5 21.30 42.66 -51.13
N ARG A 6 21.18 43.91 -50.71
CA ARG A 6 20.92 44.29 -49.31
C ARG A 6 19.53 43.86 -48.80
N SER A 7 18.53 43.81 -49.68
CA SER A 7 17.19 43.32 -49.30
C SER A 7 17.14 41.79 -49.13
N PHE A 8 17.94 41.06 -49.88
CA PHE A 8 18.04 39.62 -49.84
C PHE A 8 18.76 39.16 -48.55
N ILE A 9 19.86 39.80 -48.17
CA ILE A 9 20.61 39.50 -46.94
C ILE A 9 19.75 39.78 -45.68
N ARG A 10 18.97 40.86 -45.66
CA ARG A 10 18.06 41.16 -44.50
C ARG A 10 16.91 40.15 -44.41
N ARG A 11 16.48 39.52 -45.48
CA ARG A 11 15.45 38.44 -45.42
C ARG A 11 16.03 37.13 -44.92
N LEU A 12 17.27 36.78 -45.29
CA LEU A 12 17.96 35.60 -44.80
C LEU A 12 18.23 35.71 -43.28
N ASP A 13 18.68 36.87 -42.80
CA ASP A 13 18.92 37.08 -41.36
C ASP A 13 17.64 36.95 -40.53
N ARG A 14 16.50 37.40 -41.03
CA ARG A 14 15.22 37.25 -40.33
C ARG A 14 14.73 35.79 -40.29
N SER A 15 14.89 35.05 -41.36
CA SER A 15 14.46 33.64 -41.40
C SER A 15 15.35 32.74 -40.50
N VAL A 16 16.66 33.02 -40.47
CA VAL A 16 17.60 32.33 -39.54
C VAL A 16 17.31 32.68 -38.10
N ALA A 17 17.02 33.97 -37.76
CA ALA A 17 16.68 34.39 -36.41
C ALA A 17 15.36 33.78 -35.95
N VAL A 18 14.33 33.68 -36.78
CA VAL A 18 13.06 33.02 -36.45
C VAL A 18 13.25 31.51 -36.30
N GLY A 19 14.01 30.86 -37.19
CA GLY A 19 14.30 29.44 -37.06
C GLY A 19 15.09 29.09 -35.80
N ALA A 20 16.09 29.91 -35.43
CA ALA A 20 16.84 29.73 -34.19
C ALA A 20 15.95 29.92 -32.94
N GLY A 21 15.06 30.92 -32.97
CA GLY A 21 14.10 31.16 -31.86
C GLY A 21 13.13 30.00 -31.67
N VAL A 22 12.60 29.42 -32.73
CA VAL A 22 11.70 28.25 -32.65
C VAL A 22 12.45 27.01 -32.16
N LEU A 23 13.69 26.78 -32.58
CA LEU A 23 14.52 25.67 -32.12
C LEU A 23 14.84 25.78 -30.61
N VAL A 24 15.23 26.98 -30.16
CA VAL A 24 15.49 27.23 -28.73
C VAL A 24 14.21 27.04 -27.90
N ALA A 25 13.08 27.57 -28.36
CA ALA A 25 11.80 27.40 -27.67
C ALA A 25 11.39 25.92 -27.59
N SER A 26 11.59 25.15 -28.65
CA SER A 26 11.29 23.70 -28.67
C SER A 26 12.20 22.91 -27.72
N VAL A 27 13.50 23.23 -27.66
CA VAL A 27 14.44 22.58 -26.73
C VAL A 27 14.11 22.94 -25.28
N VAL A 28 13.73 24.20 -25.01
CA VAL A 28 13.31 24.62 -23.65
C VAL A 28 12.01 23.93 -23.24
N LEU A 29 11.02 23.81 -24.13
CA LEU A 29 9.77 23.09 -23.84
C LEU A 29 10.01 21.60 -23.60
N LEU A 30 10.90 20.97 -24.39
CA LEU A 30 11.31 19.57 -24.18
C LEU A 30 12.06 19.40 -22.86
N ALA A 31 12.95 20.33 -22.49
CA ALA A 31 13.66 20.30 -21.23
C ALA A 31 12.71 20.48 -20.04
N ILE A 32 11.74 21.40 -20.13
CA ILE A 32 10.72 21.58 -19.08
C ILE A 32 9.84 20.35 -18.96
N SER A 33 9.42 19.74 -20.08
CA SER A 33 8.66 18.50 -20.07
C SER A 33 9.46 17.34 -19.47
N PHE A 34 10.77 17.25 -19.77
CA PHE A 34 11.64 16.20 -19.24
C PHE A 34 11.89 16.39 -17.74
N VAL A 35 12.09 17.64 -17.29
CA VAL A 35 12.21 17.97 -15.86
C VAL A 35 10.91 17.67 -15.12
N SER A 36 9.76 17.99 -15.70
CA SER A 36 8.46 17.69 -15.08
C SER A 36 8.18 16.19 -15.01
N ILE A 37 8.53 15.41 -16.06
CA ILE A 37 8.42 13.95 -16.05
C ILE A 37 9.43 13.35 -15.07
N PHE A 38 10.67 13.87 -15.03
CA PHE A 38 11.69 13.40 -14.10
C PHE A 38 11.32 13.73 -12.66
N ALA A 39 10.76 14.92 -12.40
CA ALA A 39 10.23 15.29 -11.07
C ALA A 39 9.05 14.40 -10.67
N ALA A 40 8.15 14.05 -11.60
CA ALA A 40 7.05 13.13 -11.35
C ALA A 40 7.54 11.68 -11.09
N LEU A 41 8.63 11.26 -11.74
CA LEU A 41 9.25 9.95 -11.51
C LEU A 41 10.19 9.92 -10.30
N SER A 42 10.70 11.09 -9.85
CA SER A 42 11.60 11.20 -8.69
C SER A 42 10.84 11.46 -7.36
N ASN A 43 9.53 11.64 -7.42
CA ASN A 43 8.70 11.96 -6.25
C ASN A 43 8.27 10.72 -5.46
N ASP A 44 8.93 9.57 -5.69
CA ASP A 44 8.61 8.28 -5.08
C ASP A 44 8.86 8.21 -3.55
N GLY A 45 9.34 9.28 -2.96
CA GLY A 45 9.59 9.34 -1.51
C GLY A 45 8.71 10.33 -0.73
N ALA A 46 7.94 11.19 -1.42
CA ALA A 46 7.33 12.35 -0.78
C ALA A 46 5.85 12.18 -0.37
N ASP A 47 5.14 11.21 -0.93
CA ASP A 47 3.71 11.03 -0.64
C ASP A 47 3.48 9.83 0.29
N LEU A 48 4.05 9.90 1.49
CA LEU A 48 3.49 9.10 2.58
C LEU A 48 2.10 9.67 2.88
N PRO A 49 1.08 8.83 3.20
CA PRO A 49 -0.18 9.34 3.72
C PRO A 49 0.14 10.33 4.85
N GLU A 50 -0.61 11.45 4.93
CA GLU A 50 -0.48 12.36 6.05
C GLU A 50 -0.41 11.51 7.32
N GLU A 51 0.51 11.82 8.24
CA GLU A 51 0.69 11.07 9.47
C GLU A 51 -0.63 10.99 10.23
N GLY A 52 -1.50 10.08 9.80
CA GLY A 52 -2.62 9.59 10.57
C GLY A 52 -2.02 8.97 11.82
N SER A 53 -2.62 9.20 12.95
CA SER A 53 -2.09 8.68 14.20
C SER A 53 -2.14 7.15 14.17
N ILE A 54 -0.98 6.48 14.26
CA ILE A 54 -0.95 5.02 14.48
C ILE A 54 -1.78 4.66 15.74
N GLN A 55 -2.00 5.63 16.64
CA GLN A 55 -2.86 5.50 17.81
C GLN A 55 -4.30 5.17 17.41
N ASP A 56 -4.81 5.69 16.29
CA ASP A 56 -6.16 5.40 15.80
C ASP A 56 -6.29 3.92 15.40
N ILE A 57 -5.24 3.36 14.77
CA ILE A 57 -5.18 1.93 14.45
C ILE A 57 -5.07 1.07 15.72
N ILE A 58 -4.32 1.53 16.75
CA ILE A 58 -4.08 0.78 17.98
C ILE A 58 -5.26 0.93 18.95
N ALA A 59 -5.89 2.09 19.05
CA ALA A 59 -7.00 2.36 19.95
C ALA A 59 -8.16 1.39 19.74
N GLU A 60 -8.36 0.94 18.52
CA GLU A 60 -9.32 -0.09 18.18
C GLU A 60 -8.95 -1.47 18.75
N ALA A 61 -7.63 -1.77 18.84
CA ALA A 61 -7.14 -3.00 19.47
C ALA A 61 -7.33 -3.02 21.00
N ALA A 62 -7.46 -1.84 21.61
CA ALA A 62 -7.52 -1.69 23.08
C ALA A 62 -8.95 -1.62 23.64
N GLN A 63 -9.99 -1.69 22.83
CA GLN A 63 -11.36 -1.66 23.35
C GLN A 63 -11.72 -3.01 24.00
N PRO A 64 -11.89 -3.09 25.32
CA PRO A 64 -12.36 -4.32 25.94
C PRO A 64 -13.78 -4.61 25.43
N VAL A 65 -13.98 -5.80 24.88
CA VAL A 65 -15.33 -6.33 24.70
C VAL A 65 -15.98 -6.33 26.10
N GLY A 66 -17.07 -5.58 26.27
CA GLY A 66 -17.74 -5.40 27.57
C GLY A 66 -18.08 -6.74 28.21
N GLY A 67 -17.28 -7.11 29.20
CA GLY A 67 -17.33 -8.29 30.03
C GLY A 67 -16.04 -8.33 30.84
N GLU A 68 -16.13 -8.71 32.14
CA GLU A 68 -14.98 -8.84 33.01
C GLU A 68 -13.87 -9.67 32.34
N PRO A 69 -12.58 -9.32 32.51
CA PRO A 69 -11.49 -10.07 31.92
C PRO A 69 -11.41 -11.44 32.61
N GLY A 70 -11.97 -12.43 31.96
CA GLY A 70 -11.61 -13.83 32.22
C GLY A 70 -10.20 -14.09 31.70
N PRO A 71 -9.50 -15.13 32.18
CA PRO A 71 -8.10 -15.35 31.78
C PRO A 71 -7.96 -15.57 30.29
N ASN A 72 -7.43 -14.57 29.60
CA ASN A 72 -6.64 -14.54 28.36
C ASN A 72 -7.01 -15.44 27.17
N GLU A 73 -8.23 -15.89 27.01
CA GLU A 73 -8.64 -16.61 25.81
C GLU A 73 -9.61 -15.72 25.00
N VAL A 74 -9.08 -15.04 24.00
CA VAL A 74 -9.90 -14.34 23.02
C VAL A 74 -10.61 -15.42 22.19
N ASP A 75 -11.94 -15.52 22.31
CA ASP A 75 -12.72 -16.41 21.46
C ASP A 75 -12.66 -15.88 20.01
N LEU A 76 -11.78 -16.46 19.24
CA LEU A 76 -11.59 -16.14 17.82
C LEU A 76 -12.67 -16.79 16.93
N GLY A 77 -13.52 -17.63 17.49
CA GLY A 77 -14.43 -18.47 16.70
C GLY A 77 -13.70 -19.62 16.01
N PRO A 78 -14.38 -20.37 15.11
CA PRO A 78 -13.79 -21.47 14.38
C PRO A 78 -12.65 -20.97 13.48
N LEU A 79 -11.62 -21.80 13.29
CA LEU A 79 -10.52 -21.51 12.37
C LEU A 79 -10.97 -21.70 10.92
N PRO A 80 -11.01 -20.65 10.10
CA PRO A 80 -11.34 -20.78 8.68
C PRO A 80 -10.19 -21.43 7.90
N PRO A 81 -10.43 -21.91 6.66
CA PRO A 81 -9.37 -22.27 5.74
C PRO A 81 -8.37 -21.12 5.56
N PRO A 82 -7.09 -21.42 5.26
CA PRO A 82 -6.09 -20.38 5.09
C PRO A 82 -6.41 -19.46 3.91
N PRO A 83 -5.99 -18.17 3.95
CA PRO A 83 -6.12 -17.26 2.83
C PRO A 83 -5.11 -17.63 1.73
N VAL A 84 -5.57 -17.60 0.47
CA VAL A 84 -4.74 -17.96 -0.70
C VAL A 84 -4.59 -16.80 -1.70
N ARG A 85 -5.44 -15.79 -1.62
CA ARG A 85 -5.43 -14.67 -2.58
C ARG A 85 -5.91 -13.36 -1.93
N LEU A 86 -5.25 -12.25 -2.28
CA LEU A 86 -5.67 -10.88 -1.94
C LEU A 86 -5.90 -10.09 -3.22
N ALA A 87 -7.09 -9.49 -3.36
CA ALA A 87 -7.41 -8.56 -4.43
C ALA A 87 -7.69 -7.16 -3.86
N ILE A 88 -7.07 -6.13 -4.47
CA ILE A 88 -7.29 -4.71 -4.17
C ILE A 88 -7.51 -3.99 -5.51
N PRO A 89 -8.76 -3.84 -5.98
CA PRO A 89 -9.06 -3.32 -7.31
C PRO A 89 -8.49 -1.94 -7.59
N ARG A 90 -8.53 -1.03 -6.61
CA ARG A 90 -8.00 0.33 -6.76
C ARG A 90 -6.51 0.36 -7.11
N LEU A 91 -5.74 -0.60 -6.63
CA LEU A 91 -4.29 -0.70 -6.86
C LEU A 91 -3.93 -1.72 -7.94
N TYR A 92 -4.92 -2.32 -8.62
CA TYR A 92 -4.72 -3.42 -9.57
C TYR A 92 -3.93 -4.59 -8.98
N ILE A 93 -4.03 -4.79 -7.64
CA ILE A 93 -3.41 -5.93 -6.96
C ILE A 93 -4.34 -7.12 -7.06
N ASP A 94 -3.76 -8.25 -7.45
CA ASP A 94 -4.36 -9.56 -7.47
C ASP A 94 -3.25 -10.58 -7.23
N ALA A 95 -2.95 -10.85 -5.95
CA ALA A 95 -1.72 -11.48 -5.52
C ALA A 95 -1.97 -12.77 -4.72
N PRO A 96 -1.08 -13.77 -4.87
CA PRO A 96 -1.13 -14.95 -4.02
C PRO A 96 -0.77 -14.59 -2.57
N VAL A 97 -1.53 -15.16 -1.63
CA VAL A 97 -1.23 -15.11 -0.21
C VAL A 97 -0.54 -16.42 0.20
N ILE A 98 0.57 -16.30 0.91
CA ILE A 98 1.31 -17.43 1.48
C ILE A 98 1.29 -17.34 3.01
N THR A 99 1.19 -18.48 3.67
CA THR A 99 1.29 -18.56 5.13
C THR A 99 2.74 -18.44 5.55
N MET A 100 3.02 -17.53 6.46
CA MET A 100 4.36 -17.33 7.05
C MET A 100 4.27 -17.22 8.58
N GLY A 101 5.38 -17.43 9.26
CA GLY A 101 5.49 -17.40 10.71
C GLY A 101 6.53 -16.43 11.22
N LEU A 102 7.08 -16.76 12.40
CA LEU A 102 8.25 -16.11 12.96
C LEU A 102 9.51 -16.87 12.53
N GLY A 103 10.52 -16.12 12.14
CA GLY A 103 11.85 -16.66 11.90
C GLY A 103 12.55 -17.14 13.19
N ALA A 104 13.72 -17.72 13.05
CA ALA A 104 14.54 -18.18 14.19
C ALA A 104 14.95 -17.03 15.13
N ASP A 105 14.97 -15.80 14.61
CA ASP A 105 15.22 -14.55 15.36
C ASP A 105 13.97 -13.96 16.03
N GLN A 106 12.84 -14.67 15.98
CA GLN A 106 11.53 -14.26 16.53
C GLN A 106 10.94 -13.01 15.85
N TYR A 107 11.44 -12.64 14.65
CA TYR A 107 10.81 -11.61 13.83
C TYR A 107 9.92 -12.23 12.75
N PRO A 108 8.87 -11.52 12.30
CA PRO A 108 8.05 -11.97 11.19
C PRO A 108 8.89 -12.25 9.94
N GLU A 109 8.70 -13.42 9.34
CA GLU A 109 9.37 -13.75 8.09
C GLU A 109 8.89 -12.85 6.95
N VAL A 110 9.72 -12.68 5.92
CA VAL A 110 9.43 -11.79 4.78
C VAL A 110 9.29 -12.64 3.51
N PRO A 111 8.28 -12.38 2.65
CA PRO A 111 8.13 -13.08 1.39
C PRO A 111 9.41 -13.09 0.57
N LYS A 112 9.72 -14.22 -0.09
CA LYS A 112 10.93 -14.37 -0.92
C LYS A 112 10.75 -13.89 -2.36
N ARG A 113 9.56 -13.39 -2.71
CA ARG A 113 9.21 -12.89 -4.03
C ARG A 113 8.47 -11.55 -3.92
N PRO A 114 8.70 -10.62 -4.86
CA PRO A 114 8.09 -9.29 -4.82
C PRO A 114 6.58 -9.28 -5.02
N ASP A 115 6.04 -10.32 -5.66
CA ASP A 115 4.63 -10.46 -6.05
C ASP A 115 3.79 -11.23 -5.02
N GLN A 116 4.37 -11.67 -3.89
CA GLN A 116 3.68 -12.43 -2.85
C GLN A 116 3.29 -11.57 -1.67
N VAL A 117 2.16 -11.93 -1.06
CA VAL A 117 1.69 -11.40 0.22
C VAL A 117 1.82 -12.49 1.28
N ALA A 118 2.45 -12.19 2.41
CA ALA A 118 2.46 -13.07 3.58
C ALA A 118 1.22 -12.82 4.43
N TRP A 119 0.55 -13.87 4.86
CA TRP A 119 -0.31 -13.87 6.05
C TRP A 119 0.44 -14.50 7.21
N TYR A 120 0.47 -13.82 8.36
CA TYR A 120 1.15 -14.31 9.54
C TYR A 120 0.25 -15.19 10.40
N ASN A 121 0.56 -16.50 10.47
CA ASN A 121 -0.22 -17.50 11.18
C ASN A 121 -0.20 -17.38 12.72
N PHE A 122 0.64 -16.53 13.27
CA PHE A 122 0.63 -16.14 14.68
C PHE A 122 -0.37 -15.00 14.99
N THR A 123 -1.07 -14.50 13.97
CA THR A 123 -2.20 -13.57 14.08
C THR A 123 -3.50 -14.30 13.77
N ALA A 124 -4.65 -13.62 13.85
CA ALA A 124 -5.90 -14.28 13.47
C ALA A 124 -5.92 -14.67 11.98
N SER A 125 -6.69 -15.68 11.64
CA SER A 125 -7.03 -15.95 10.24
C SER A 125 -8.10 -14.97 9.76
N PRO A 126 -8.06 -14.52 8.47
CA PRO A 126 -9.19 -13.82 7.89
C PRO A 126 -10.47 -14.62 8.07
N GLY A 127 -11.56 -13.97 8.53
CA GLY A 127 -12.79 -14.65 8.93
C GLY A 127 -12.93 -14.89 10.44
N GLN A 128 -11.86 -14.78 11.21
CA GLN A 128 -11.93 -14.81 12.67
C GLN A 128 -12.17 -13.40 13.23
N ARG A 129 -12.87 -13.33 14.36
CA ARG A 129 -13.19 -12.07 15.03
C ARG A 129 -11.97 -11.46 15.74
N SER A 130 -10.96 -11.10 14.97
CA SER A 130 -9.74 -10.45 15.44
C SER A 130 -8.98 -9.87 14.25
N ASN A 131 -7.68 -9.60 14.44
CA ASN A 131 -6.80 -8.95 13.48
C ASN A 131 -5.97 -9.97 12.69
N ALA A 132 -6.24 -10.10 11.43
CA ALA A 132 -5.40 -10.83 10.50
C ALA A 132 -4.36 -9.90 9.90
N VAL A 133 -3.07 -10.22 10.03
CA VAL A 133 -1.99 -9.36 9.57
C VAL A 133 -1.35 -9.94 8.31
N LEU A 134 -1.25 -9.10 7.30
CA LEU A 134 -0.61 -9.42 6.02
C LEU A 134 0.53 -8.44 5.73
N SER A 135 1.58 -8.91 5.10
CA SER A 135 2.68 -8.05 4.67
C SER A 135 3.11 -8.33 3.23
N GLY A 136 3.73 -7.36 2.62
CA GLY A 136 4.28 -7.47 1.27
C GLY A 136 5.36 -6.42 1.03
N HIS A 137 6.16 -6.64 -0.01
CA HIS A 137 7.24 -5.75 -0.36
C HIS A 137 6.75 -4.44 -0.98
N VAL A 138 7.39 -3.32 -0.60
CA VAL A 138 7.24 -2.05 -1.31
C VAL A 138 8.00 -2.07 -2.63
N ASP A 139 9.23 -2.58 -2.61
CA ASP A 139 10.06 -2.78 -3.79
C ASP A 139 10.91 -4.06 -3.65
N TRP A 140 11.60 -4.40 -4.71
CA TRP A 140 12.46 -5.56 -4.77
C TRP A 140 13.72 -5.27 -5.58
N GLN A 141 14.89 -5.60 -5.04
CA GLN A 141 16.13 -5.50 -5.80
C GLN A 141 16.36 -6.75 -6.66
N THR A 142 16.44 -6.55 -7.97
CA THR A 142 16.78 -7.62 -8.90
C THR A 142 18.28 -7.94 -8.85
N GLN A 143 18.68 -9.07 -9.43
CA GLN A 143 20.10 -9.44 -9.56
C GLN A 143 20.93 -8.41 -10.36
N THR A 144 20.28 -7.61 -11.20
CA THR A 144 20.89 -6.52 -11.97
C THR A 144 20.94 -5.20 -11.21
N HIS A 145 20.60 -5.21 -9.91
CA HIS A 145 20.54 -4.02 -9.04
C HIS A 145 19.53 -2.96 -9.52
N GLN A 146 18.57 -3.34 -10.37
CA GLN A 146 17.45 -2.48 -10.75
C GLN A 146 16.30 -2.74 -9.81
N PRO A 147 15.79 -1.73 -9.10
CA PRO A 147 14.61 -1.88 -8.27
C PRO A 147 13.37 -2.08 -9.14
N ILE A 148 12.48 -2.98 -8.74
CA ILE A 148 11.15 -3.15 -9.31
C ILE A 148 10.11 -2.97 -8.22
N ALA A 149 8.88 -2.57 -8.59
CA ALA A 149 7.79 -2.45 -7.67
C ALA A 149 7.47 -3.80 -7.01
N GLY A 150 7.33 -3.79 -5.69
CA GLY A 150 6.77 -4.90 -4.93
C GLY A 150 5.24 -4.87 -4.96
N VAL A 151 4.61 -5.94 -4.44
CA VAL A 151 3.15 -6.08 -4.43
C VAL A 151 2.45 -4.92 -3.70
N PHE A 152 3.09 -4.34 -2.69
CA PHE A 152 2.55 -3.23 -1.90
C PHE A 152 3.22 -1.88 -2.20
N TYR A 153 3.82 -1.73 -3.39
CA TYR A 153 4.46 -0.47 -3.80
C TYR A 153 3.53 0.76 -3.67
N GLN A 154 2.26 0.58 -4.04
CA GLN A 154 1.25 1.65 -3.99
C GLN A 154 0.30 1.56 -2.78
N LEU A 155 0.61 0.75 -1.75
CA LEU A 155 -0.30 0.55 -0.61
C LEU A 155 -0.69 1.87 0.06
N ARG A 156 0.24 2.83 0.11
CA ARG A 156 0.03 4.18 0.64
C ARG A 156 -1.10 4.97 -0.05
N ALA A 157 -1.46 4.61 -1.29
CA ALA A 157 -2.48 5.30 -2.07
C ALA A 157 -3.91 4.80 -1.81
N LEU A 158 -4.09 3.85 -0.87
CA LEU A 158 -5.42 3.44 -0.45
C LEU A 158 -6.11 4.53 0.35
N GLU A 159 -7.38 4.71 0.09
CA GLU A 159 -8.25 5.67 0.76
C GLU A 159 -9.28 4.94 1.63
N ILE A 160 -9.80 5.63 2.65
CA ILE A 160 -10.89 5.10 3.48
C ILE A 160 -12.08 4.77 2.59
N GLY A 161 -12.63 3.57 2.75
CA GLY A 161 -13.74 3.06 1.94
C GLY A 161 -13.31 2.18 0.75
N ASP A 162 -12.03 2.12 0.40
CA ASP A 162 -11.55 1.21 -0.65
C ASP A 162 -11.80 -0.26 -0.30
N ALA A 163 -12.10 -1.04 -1.31
CA ALA A 163 -12.46 -2.45 -1.14
C ALA A 163 -11.24 -3.36 -1.25
N LEU A 164 -11.21 -4.37 -0.36
CA LEU A 164 -10.28 -5.49 -0.40
C LEU A 164 -11.07 -6.79 -0.37
N THR A 165 -10.56 -7.81 -1.06
CA THR A 165 -11.13 -9.17 -1.02
C THR A 165 -10.05 -10.17 -0.68
N ILE A 166 -10.28 -10.97 0.36
CA ILE A 166 -9.51 -12.18 0.66
C ILE A 166 -10.27 -13.38 0.13
N THR A 167 -9.61 -14.24 -0.65
CA THR A 167 -10.12 -15.55 -1.03
C THR A 167 -9.44 -16.61 -0.17
N LEU A 168 -10.24 -17.47 0.45
CA LEU A 168 -9.79 -18.60 1.25
C LEU A 168 -9.56 -19.83 0.36
N GLU A 169 -8.88 -20.85 0.87
CA GLU A 169 -8.54 -22.07 0.14
C GLU A 169 -9.78 -22.85 -0.36
N ASP A 170 -10.89 -22.75 0.35
CA ASP A 170 -12.18 -23.35 -0.07
C ASP A 170 -12.94 -22.51 -1.11
N GLY A 171 -12.38 -21.39 -1.55
CA GLY A 171 -12.97 -20.47 -2.50
C GLY A 171 -13.90 -19.42 -1.88
N ALA A 172 -14.14 -19.43 -0.58
CA ALA A 172 -14.92 -18.39 0.09
C ALA A 172 -14.24 -17.03 -0.04
N GLN A 173 -15.04 -15.99 -0.25
CA GLN A 173 -14.57 -14.61 -0.39
C GLN A 173 -15.01 -13.76 0.78
N LEU A 174 -14.05 -13.10 1.39
CA LEU A 174 -14.25 -12.19 2.51
C LEU A 174 -14.00 -10.75 2.04
N GLN A 175 -15.03 -9.90 2.17
CA GLN A 175 -14.97 -8.50 1.74
C GLN A 175 -14.59 -7.60 2.91
N TYR A 176 -13.68 -6.67 2.68
CA TYR A 176 -13.23 -5.68 3.66
C TYR A 176 -13.25 -4.28 3.06
N ARG A 177 -13.32 -3.28 3.94
CA ARG A 177 -13.21 -1.86 3.57
C ARG A 177 -12.13 -1.19 4.39
N VAL A 178 -11.30 -0.37 3.74
CA VAL A 178 -10.26 0.43 4.41
C VAL A 178 -10.92 1.39 5.39
N THR A 179 -10.43 1.40 6.62
CA THR A 179 -10.85 2.28 7.70
C THR A 179 -9.74 3.19 8.20
N GLY A 180 -8.48 2.88 7.85
CA GLY A 180 -7.32 3.69 8.20
C GLY A 180 -6.13 3.41 7.31
N ASN A 181 -5.33 4.44 7.05
CA ASN A 181 -4.07 4.36 6.32
C ASN A 181 -3.09 5.33 6.96
N VAL A 182 -2.02 4.83 7.55
CA VAL A 182 -1.05 5.62 8.30
C VAL A 182 0.38 5.24 7.91
N ALA A 183 1.29 6.20 7.98
CA ALA A 183 2.72 5.98 7.94
C ALA A 183 3.35 6.34 9.28
N THR A 184 4.30 5.53 9.76
CA THR A 184 5.03 5.78 11.00
C THR A 184 6.49 5.37 10.87
N GLY A 185 7.37 5.89 11.72
CA GLY A 185 8.78 5.53 11.73
C GLY A 185 8.98 4.02 11.89
N TYR A 186 9.96 3.46 11.20
CA TYR A 186 10.21 2.00 11.23
C TYR A 186 10.61 1.48 12.63
N GLU A 187 11.13 2.34 13.49
CA GLU A 187 11.50 2.03 14.88
C GLU A 187 10.35 2.26 15.88
N ASP A 188 9.19 2.75 15.43
CA ASP A 188 8.05 2.98 16.29
C ASP A 188 7.56 1.63 16.85
N PRO A 189 7.61 1.40 18.19
CA PRO A 189 7.15 0.15 18.80
C PRO A 189 5.65 -0.10 18.59
N ASN A 190 4.90 0.92 18.24
CA ASN A 190 3.47 0.80 17.97
C ASN A 190 3.17 0.02 16.69
N VAL A 191 4.13 -0.11 15.75
CA VAL A 191 4.00 -1.00 14.59
C VAL A 191 3.70 -2.44 15.02
N LEU A 192 4.39 -2.94 16.04
CA LEU A 192 4.13 -4.28 16.58
C LEU A 192 2.79 -4.36 17.29
N LYS A 193 2.39 -3.30 18.02
CA LYS A 193 1.08 -3.24 18.67
C LYS A 193 -0.08 -3.25 17.68
N ALA A 194 0.12 -2.70 16.46
CA ALA A 194 -0.88 -2.77 15.41
C ALA A 194 -1.14 -4.20 14.90
N MET A 195 -0.27 -5.16 15.25
CA MET A 195 -0.46 -6.58 14.95
C MET A 195 -1.25 -7.33 16.03
N ASN A 196 -1.54 -6.71 17.18
CA ASN A 196 -2.26 -7.33 18.29
C ASN A 196 -3.69 -7.69 17.91
N HIS A 197 -4.30 -8.56 18.72
CA HIS A 197 -5.70 -8.93 18.63
C HIS A 197 -6.62 -7.72 18.77
N THR A 198 -7.75 -7.78 18.08
CA THR A 198 -8.82 -6.78 18.12
C THR A 198 -10.14 -7.45 18.51
N SER A 199 -11.13 -6.66 18.94
CA SER A 199 -12.46 -7.14 19.26
C SER A 199 -13.36 -7.37 18.03
N ARG A 200 -12.94 -6.86 16.87
CA ARG A 200 -13.64 -6.98 15.58
C ARG A 200 -12.78 -7.71 14.57
N GLU A 201 -13.42 -8.26 13.54
CA GLU A 201 -12.72 -8.83 12.39
C GLU A 201 -12.13 -7.74 11.52
N VAL A 202 -10.79 -7.65 11.49
CA VAL A 202 -10.07 -6.66 10.71
C VAL A 202 -8.88 -7.29 9.97
N LEU A 203 -8.45 -6.62 8.91
CA LEU A 203 -7.16 -6.85 8.27
C LEU A 203 -6.21 -5.70 8.56
N THR A 204 -4.93 -6.02 8.81
CA THR A 204 -3.84 -5.04 8.80
C THR A 204 -2.86 -5.40 7.70
N LEU A 205 -2.73 -4.53 6.71
CA LEU A 205 -1.70 -4.65 5.68
C LEU A 205 -0.49 -3.81 6.08
N ILE A 206 0.72 -4.38 5.98
CA ILE A 206 1.96 -3.71 6.39
C ILE A 206 2.97 -3.78 5.24
N THR A 207 3.61 -2.64 4.94
CA THR A 207 4.74 -2.57 4.01
C THR A 207 5.78 -1.57 4.49
N CYS A 208 6.95 -1.58 3.87
CA CYS A 208 7.95 -0.55 4.01
C CYS A 208 7.52 0.74 3.29
N GLY A 209 8.07 1.89 3.69
CA GLY A 209 7.79 3.18 3.06
C GLY A 209 8.85 4.22 3.38
N GLY A 210 8.76 5.39 2.76
CA GLY A 210 9.72 6.45 2.94
C GLY A 210 11.03 6.22 2.18
N THR A 211 12.14 6.67 2.73
CA THR A 211 13.47 6.64 2.11
C THR A 211 14.31 5.49 2.68
N TRP A 212 15.23 4.97 1.87
CA TRP A 212 16.18 3.97 2.33
C TRP A 212 17.25 4.57 3.26
N VAL A 213 17.37 4.03 4.48
CA VAL A 213 18.34 4.44 5.50
C VAL A 213 19.41 3.36 5.64
N LYS A 214 20.68 3.72 5.38
CA LYS A 214 21.83 2.82 5.57
C LYS A 214 22.11 2.62 7.06
N GLY A 215 22.61 1.43 7.43
CA GLY A 215 22.99 1.11 8.82
C GLY A 215 21.86 0.54 9.68
N GLY A 216 20.65 0.39 9.13
CA GLY A 216 19.54 -0.30 9.80
C GLY A 216 19.73 -1.81 9.89
N ARG A 217 18.91 -2.47 10.74
CA ARG A 217 18.95 -3.94 10.98
C ARG A 217 18.41 -4.79 9.82
N GLY A 218 18.11 -4.20 8.66
CA GLY A 218 17.58 -4.94 7.52
C GLY A 218 18.61 -5.86 6.86
N PRO A 219 18.18 -6.87 6.09
CA PRO A 219 19.04 -7.91 5.51
C PRO A 219 20.09 -7.38 4.52
N PHE A 220 19.93 -6.14 4.04
CA PHE A 220 20.87 -5.49 3.12
C PHE A 220 21.66 -4.33 3.77
N GLY A 221 21.82 -4.34 5.11
CA GLY A 221 22.53 -3.30 5.84
C GLY A 221 21.81 -1.95 5.89
N GLY A 222 20.50 -1.96 5.74
CA GLY A 222 19.65 -0.79 5.82
C GLY A 222 18.18 -1.16 5.99
N SER A 223 17.33 -0.18 6.15
CA SER A 223 15.85 -0.33 6.17
C SER A 223 15.19 0.92 5.61
N TYR A 224 13.94 0.82 5.23
CA TYR A 224 13.12 1.98 4.92
C TYR A 224 12.78 2.75 6.18
N SER A 225 12.78 4.09 6.09
CA SER A 225 12.56 5.01 7.21
C SER A 225 11.19 4.89 7.87
N HIS A 226 10.20 4.34 7.15
CA HIS A 226 8.83 4.22 7.63
C HIS A 226 8.24 2.82 7.39
N ARG A 227 7.11 2.57 8.05
CA ARG A 227 6.15 1.52 7.74
C ARG A 227 4.82 2.17 7.35
N VAL A 228 4.20 1.64 6.31
CA VAL A 228 2.82 1.99 5.93
C VAL A 228 1.92 0.89 6.44
N LEU A 229 0.88 1.28 7.18
CA LEU A 229 -0.10 0.38 7.76
C LEU A 229 -1.48 0.77 7.24
N VAL A 230 -2.19 -0.20 6.66
CA VAL A 230 -3.57 -0.03 6.24
C VAL A 230 -4.45 -0.94 7.07
N ARG A 231 -5.46 -0.37 7.72
CA ARG A 231 -6.51 -1.09 8.46
C ARG A 231 -7.73 -1.22 7.56
N ALA A 232 -8.34 -2.40 7.52
CA ALA A 232 -9.62 -2.62 6.85
C ALA A 232 -10.52 -3.50 7.71
N GLU A 233 -11.81 -3.18 7.75
CA GLU A 233 -12.81 -3.93 8.49
C GLU A 233 -13.64 -4.83 7.60
N ARG A 234 -14.12 -5.94 8.18
CA ARG A 234 -15.00 -6.89 7.51
C ARG A 234 -16.33 -6.23 7.15
N VAL A 235 -16.73 -6.35 5.88
CA VAL A 235 -18.07 -5.97 5.44
C VAL A 235 -18.99 -7.15 5.70
N THR A 236 -19.81 -7.07 6.75
CA THR A 236 -20.90 -8.01 6.95
C THR A 236 -22.07 -7.57 6.09
N ALA A 237 -22.62 -8.45 5.25
CA ALA A 237 -23.86 -8.18 4.57
C ALA A 237 -24.94 -7.88 5.64
N VAL A 238 -25.43 -6.65 5.67
CA VAL A 238 -26.66 -6.36 6.41
C VAL A 238 -27.74 -7.18 5.72
N ALA A 239 -28.24 -8.22 6.42
CA ALA A 239 -29.41 -8.95 5.96
C ALA A 239 -30.53 -7.91 5.77
N GLN A 240 -30.91 -7.63 4.54
CA GLN A 240 -32.13 -6.87 4.28
C GLN A 240 -33.25 -7.68 4.89
N ALA A 241 -33.82 -7.18 5.98
CA ALA A 241 -35.07 -7.67 6.52
C ALA A 241 -36.08 -7.56 5.39
N GLY A 242 -36.39 -8.68 4.76
CA GLY A 242 -37.41 -8.75 3.73
C GLY A 242 -38.72 -8.25 4.30
N ASP A 243 -39.23 -7.18 3.74
CA ASP A 243 -40.57 -6.68 3.94
C ASP A 243 -41.52 -7.71 3.34
N SER A 244 -41.87 -8.72 4.17
CA SER A 244 -42.95 -9.63 3.86
C SER A 244 -44.27 -8.93 4.16
N THR A 245 -44.66 -8.02 3.28
CA THR A 245 -46.06 -7.56 3.24
C THR A 245 -46.91 -8.72 2.77
N SER A 246 -47.44 -9.47 3.72
CA SER A 246 -48.51 -10.43 3.49
C SER A 246 -49.78 -9.67 3.09
N ALA A 247 -50.09 -9.66 1.80
CA ALA A 247 -51.43 -9.31 1.32
C ALA A 247 -52.40 -10.41 1.72
N THR A 248 -53.23 -10.12 2.71
CA THR A 248 -54.43 -10.88 3.04
C THR A 248 -55.55 -10.44 2.08
N GLN A 249 -56.06 -11.35 1.33
CA GLN A 249 -57.43 -11.33 0.81
C GLN A 249 -58.15 -12.56 1.31
#